data_f49305bb03d5e6f5a1019fa21408ef9b
#
_entry.id   f49305bb03d5e6f5a1019fa21408ef9b
#
_cell.length_a   1.000
_cell.length_b   1.000
_cell.length_c   1.000
_cell.angle_alpha   90.00
_cell.angle_beta   90.00
_cell.angle_gamma   90.00
#
_symmetry.space_group_name_H-M   'P 1'
#
loop_
_entity.id
_entity.type
_entity.pdbx_description
1 polymer ?
#
loop_
_entity_poly.entity_id
_entity_poly.type
_entity_poly.pdbx_seq_one_letter_code
_entity_poly.pdbx_strand_id
1 'polypeptide(L)'
;MLRRPFLGSGPFASTDLARSVVETLRGYGGRWSCEVVNFYTKTQLGLADFRVRSYEAVERYVIAVHLAWAYVEERLARTRSAQVRCHGDVMRRHRDDHAAAWLRAAVEQGICTGDIEAVLNRFLRPTG
;
A
#
# COMPACT_ATOMS: atom_id res chain seq x y z
N MET A 1 15.28 -18.25 2.43
CA MET A 1 15.18 -18.76 1.05
C MET A 1 14.77 -17.58 0.15
N LEU A 2 15.73 -16.92 -0.46
CA LEU A 2 15.50 -15.77 -1.37
C LEU A 2 14.78 -16.34 -2.61
N ARG A 3 13.51 -15.98 -2.79
CA ARG A 3 12.83 -16.23 -4.07
C ARG A 3 13.61 -15.47 -5.14
N ARG A 4 14.11 -16.22 -6.13
CA ARG A 4 14.74 -15.65 -7.31
C ARG A 4 13.80 -14.62 -7.91
N PRO A 5 14.26 -13.40 -8.22
CA PRO A 5 13.44 -12.46 -8.98
C PRO A 5 13.07 -13.15 -10.30
N PHE A 6 11.82 -13.01 -10.69
CA PHE A 6 11.26 -13.52 -11.93
C PHE A 6 11.99 -12.77 -13.08
N LEU A 7 13.12 -13.29 -13.51
CA LEU A 7 13.77 -12.86 -14.75
C LEU A 7 12.89 -13.45 -15.86
N GLY A 8 11.95 -12.65 -16.34
CA GLY A 8 11.22 -12.99 -17.56
C GLY A 8 12.24 -13.30 -18.67
N SER A 9 11.94 -14.29 -19.48
CA SER A 9 12.77 -14.76 -20.59
C SER A 9 12.83 -13.76 -21.77
N GLY A 10 12.86 -12.45 -21.48
CA GLY A 10 12.96 -11.40 -22.49
C GLY A 10 14.40 -10.99 -22.78
N PRO A 11 14.69 -10.44 -23.95
CA PRO A 11 16.00 -9.89 -24.26
C PRO A 11 16.26 -8.63 -23.42
N PHE A 12 17.45 -8.53 -22.83
CA PHE A 12 17.93 -7.35 -22.14
C PHE A 12 18.98 -6.66 -23.00
N ALA A 13 18.85 -5.35 -23.18
CA ALA A 13 19.80 -4.55 -23.91
C ALA A 13 20.28 -3.38 -23.05
N SER A 14 21.57 -3.05 -23.17
CA SER A 14 22.17 -1.86 -22.59
C SER A 14 22.81 -1.05 -23.71
N THR A 15 22.65 0.26 -23.68
CA THR A 15 23.37 1.20 -24.56
C THR A 15 24.77 1.50 -24.04
N ASP A 16 25.09 1.13 -22.82
CA ASP A 16 26.40 1.25 -22.21
C ASP A 16 27.22 0.00 -22.54
N LEU A 17 28.11 0.12 -23.51
CA LEU A 17 28.95 -0.96 -23.99
C LEU A 17 30.06 -1.37 -23.00
N ALA A 18 30.38 -0.53 -22.02
CA ALA A 18 31.34 -0.83 -20.97
C ALA A 18 30.75 -1.67 -19.83
N ARG A 19 29.41 -1.77 -19.77
CA ARG A 19 28.72 -2.46 -18.70
C ARG A 19 28.68 -3.97 -18.95
N SER A 20 29.08 -4.74 -17.94
CA SER A 20 28.99 -6.20 -18.00
C SER A 20 27.55 -6.68 -17.98
N VAL A 21 27.30 -7.91 -18.47
CA VAL A 21 25.98 -8.56 -18.43
C VAL A 21 25.45 -8.64 -17.00
N VAL A 22 26.30 -8.93 -16.02
CA VAL A 22 25.92 -9.05 -14.60
C VAL A 22 25.48 -7.70 -14.03
N GLU A 23 26.17 -6.61 -14.37
CA GLU A 23 25.80 -5.25 -13.95
C GLU A 23 24.50 -4.79 -14.59
N THR A 24 24.30 -5.13 -15.87
CA THR A 24 23.05 -4.85 -16.58
C THR A 24 21.86 -5.57 -15.91
N LEU A 25 22.02 -6.86 -15.59
CA LEU A 25 20.98 -7.64 -14.90
C LEU A 25 20.72 -7.15 -13.48
N ARG A 26 21.76 -6.71 -12.75
CA ARG A 26 21.58 -6.10 -11.40
C ARG A 26 20.83 -4.78 -11.50
N GLY A 27 21.18 -3.93 -12.45
CA GLY A 27 20.47 -2.68 -12.69
C GLY A 27 19.00 -2.90 -13.06
N TYR A 28 18.73 -3.89 -13.91
CA TYR A 28 17.36 -4.26 -14.27
C TYR A 28 16.57 -4.83 -13.08
N GLY A 29 17.22 -5.59 -12.18
CA GLY A 29 16.61 -6.10 -10.96
C GLY A 29 16.04 -4.99 -10.06
N GLY A 30 16.65 -3.81 -10.05
CA GLY A 30 16.14 -2.62 -9.35
C GLY A 30 14.84 -2.07 -9.94
N ARG A 31 14.60 -2.25 -11.24
CA ARG A 31 13.37 -1.82 -11.92
C ARG A 31 12.13 -2.53 -11.38
N TRP A 32 12.25 -3.81 -10.98
CA TRP A 32 11.14 -4.55 -10.40
C TRP A 32 10.56 -3.87 -9.16
N SER A 33 11.39 -3.20 -8.38
CA SER A 33 10.92 -2.43 -7.22
C SER A 33 9.98 -1.30 -7.63
N CYS A 34 10.27 -0.60 -8.74
CA CYS A 34 9.39 0.45 -9.27
C CYS A 34 8.05 -0.11 -9.76
N GLU A 35 8.06 -1.29 -10.38
CA GLU A 35 6.83 -1.95 -10.84
C GLU A 35 5.95 -2.39 -9.66
N VAL A 36 6.57 -2.90 -8.59
CA VAL A 36 5.88 -3.25 -7.34
C VAL A 36 5.28 -2.01 -6.68
N VAL A 37 6.03 -0.91 -6.57
CA VAL A 37 5.52 0.37 -6.04
C VAL A 37 4.33 0.84 -6.86
N ASN A 38 4.47 0.91 -8.19
CA ASN A 38 3.38 1.33 -9.08
C ASN A 38 2.15 0.43 -8.98
N PHE A 39 2.33 -0.88 -8.87
CA PHE A 39 1.23 -1.82 -8.71
C PHE A 39 0.46 -1.53 -7.41
N TYR A 40 1.13 -1.50 -6.27
CA TYR A 40 0.46 -1.31 -4.98
C TYR A 40 -0.12 0.10 -4.80
N THR A 41 0.58 1.13 -5.26
CA THR A 41 0.07 2.50 -5.17
C THR A 41 -1.21 2.69 -6.01
N LYS A 42 -1.28 2.08 -7.18
CA LYS A 42 -2.46 2.14 -8.05
C LYS A 42 -3.60 1.24 -7.56
N THR A 43 -3.30 -0.01 -7.19
CA THR A 43 -4.36 -1.01 -6.90
C THR A 43 -4.84 -1.00 -5.46
N GLN A 44 -4.01 -0.60 -4.51
CA GLN A 44 -4.32 -0.69 -3.09
C GLN A 44 -4.40 0.68 -2.40
N LEU A 45 -3.63 1.66 -2.86
CA LEU A 45 -3.59 3.00 -2.28
C LEU A 45 -4.33 4.04 -3.13
N GLY A 46 -4.96 3.61 -4.22
CA GLY A 46 -5.87 4.44 -5.01
C GLY A 46 -5.20 5.53 -5.84
N LEU A 47 -3.91 5.43 -6.19
CA LEU A 47 -3.21 6.47 -6.97
C LEU A 47 -3.91 6.83 -8.29
N ALA A 48 -4.75 5.95 -8.84
CA ALA A 48 -5.51 6.17 -10.06
C ALA A 48 -6.97 6.60 -9.80
N ASP A 49 -7.42 6.60 -8.55
CA ASP A 49 -8.84 6.78 -8.19
C ASP A 49 -9.18 8.20 -7.74
N PHE A 50 -8.24 9.14 -7.84
CA PHE A 50 -8.49 10.51 -7.42
C PHE A 50 -9.49 11.22 -8.36
N ARG A 51 -10.44 11.95 -7.75
CA ARG A 51 -11.47 12.73 -8.46
C ARG A 51 -11.30 14.23 -8.24
N VAL A 52 -10.10 14.68 -7.92
CA VAL A 52 -9.79 16.09 -7.67
C VAL A 52 -9.46 16.80 -8.97
N ARG A 53 -9.87 18.08 -9.09
CA ARG A 53 -9.73 18.87 -10.33
C ARG A 53 -8.63 19.92 -10.26
N SER A 54 -8.19 20.32 -9.06
CA SER A 54 -7.12 21.30 -8.93
C SER A 54 -5.76 20.65 -8.91
N TYR A 55 -4.77 21.29 -9.52
CA TYR A 55 -3.38 20.82 -9.54
C TYR A 55 -2.84 20.60 -8.11
N GLU A 56 -3.08 21.56 -7.23
CA GLU A 56 -2.66 21.48 -5.82
C GLU A 56 -3.28 20.29 -5.07
N ALA A 57 -4.55 19.97 -5.34
CA ALA A 57 -5.19 18.82 -4.73
C ALA A 57 -4.62 17.51 -5.28
N VAL A 58 -4.27 17.43 -6.57
CA VAL A 58 -3.59 16.27 -7.17
C VAL A 58 -2.21 16.08 -6.54
N GLU A 59 -1.43 17.15 -6.40
CA GLU A 59 -0.11 17.11 -5.78
C GLU A 59 -0.17 16.60 -4.34
N ARG A 60 -1.06 17.16 -3.53
CA ARG A 60 -1.28 16.70 -2.14
C ARG A 60 -1.71 15.24 -2.07
N TYR A 61 -2.57 14.81 -2.99
CA TYR A 61 -3.01 13.42 -3.06
C TYR A 61 -1.86 12.48 -3.39
N VAL A 62 -1.05 12.81 -4.39
CA VAL A 62 0.13 12.01 -4.77
C VAL A 62 1.11 11.91 -3.61
N ILE A 63 1.37 13.02 -2.90
CA ILE A 63 2.22 13.03 -1.69
C ILE A 63 1.64 12.09 -0.62
N ALA A 64 0.33 12.17 -0.36
CA ALA A 64 -0.32 11.32 0.63
C ALA A 64 -0.20 9.82 0.29
N VAL A 65 -0.36 9.45 -0.99
CA VAL A 65 -0.19 8.07 -1.44
C VAL A 65 1.25 7.57 -1.24
N HIS A 66 2.25 8.43 -1.52
CA HIS A 66 3.65 8.07 -1.30
C HIS A 66 4.01 7.96 0.18
N LEU A 67 3.43 8.80 1.04
CA LEU A 67 3.58 8.67 2.50
C LEU A 67 2.94 7.38 3.02
N ALA A 68 1.76 7.02 2.51
CA ALA A 68 1.12 5.76 2.84
C ALA A 68 1.98 4.56 2.40
N TRP A 69 2.59 4.63 1.21
CA TRP A 69 3.53 3.61 0.75
C TRP A 69 4.75 3.50 1.67
N ALA A 70 5.38 4.63 2.02
CA ALA A 70 6.53 4.63 2.95
C ALA A 70 6.17 4.02 4.31
N TYR A 71 4.97 4.28 4.82
CA TYR A 71 4.45 3.64 6.02
C TYR A 71 4.35 2.11 5.87
N VAL A 72 3.82 1.62 4.74
CA VAL A 72 3.70 0.18 4.47
C VAL A 72 5.07 -0.49 4.41
N GLU A 73 6.06 0.15 3.77
CA GLU A 73 7.44 -0.34 3.71
C GLU A 73 8.07 -0.43 5.11
N GLU A 74 7.93 0.63 5.90
CA GLU A 74 8.43 0.67 7.27
C GLU A 74 7.80 -0.44 8.12
N ARG A 75 6.48 -0.58 8.04
CA ARG A 75 5.74 -1.63 8.77
C ARG A 75 6.18 -3.02 8.34
N LEU A 76 6.37 -3.26 7.04
CA LEU A 76 6.86 -4.53 6.53
C LEU A 76 8.27 -4.83 7.06
N ALA A 77 9.15 -3.83 7.09
CA ALA A 77 10.51 -3.99 7.60
C ALA A 77 10.52 -4.36 9.10
N ARG A 78 9.65 -3.70 9.90
CA ARG A 78 9.58 -3.91 11.35
C ARG A 78 8.81 -5.18 11.76
N THR A 79 7.79 -5.60 10.98
CA THR A 79 6.88 -6.68 11.39
C THR A 79 7.07 -7.97 10.58
N ARG A 80 8.17 -8.08 9.85
CA ARG A 80 8.45 -9.25 9.00
C ARG A 80 8.44 -10.53 9.84
N SER A 81 7.50 -11.41 9.55
CA SER A 81 7.26 -12.66 10.27
C SER A 81 6.74 -13.74 9.31
N ALA A 82 6.47 -14.94 9.84
CA ALA A 82 5.84 -15.99 9.05
C ALA A 82 4.47 -15.60 8.49
N GLN A 83 3.77 -14.69 9.18
CA GLN A 83 2.41 -14.23 8.83
C GLN A 83 2.41 -12.95 7.98
N VAL A 84 3.47 -12.13 8.04
CA VAL A 84 3.61 -10.87 7.30
C VAL A 84 4.81 -11.00 6.37
N ARG A 85 4.57 -11.33 5.10
CA ARG A 85 5.61 -11.63 4.11
C ARG A 85 5.71 -10.58 3.00
N CYS A 86 4.62 -9.87 2.75
CA CYS A 86 4.53 -8.92 1.65
C CYS A 86 3.71 -7.68 2.04
N HIS A 87 3.76 -6.66 1.20
CA HIS A 87 3.01 -5.41 1.36
C HIS A 87 1.50 -5.64 1.53
N GLY A 88 0.92 -6.57 0.75
CA GLY A 88 -0.49 -6.93 0.86
C GLY A 88 -0.87 -7.48 2.24
N ASP A 89 0.03 -8.18 2.92
CA ASP A 89 -0.23 -8.69 4.27
C ASP A 89 -0.27 -7.53 5.29
N VAL A 90 0.65 -6.55 5.14
CA VAL A 90 0.66 -5.34 5.98
C VAL A 90 -0.65 -4.56 5.81
N MET A 91 -1.08 -4.36 4.56
CA MET A 91 -2.31 -3.61 4.26
C MET A 91 -3.56 -4.31 4.78
N ARG A 92 -3.66 -5.65 4.62
CA ARG A 92 -4.77 -6.43 5.20
C ARG A 92 -4.80 -6.29 6.71
N ARG A 93 -3.67 -6.52 7.37
CA ARG A 93 -3.58 -6.40 8.82
C ARG A 93 -3.97 -5.02 9.31
N HIS A 94 -3.47 -3.97 8.64
CA HIS A 94 -3.84 -2.60 8.99
C HIS A 94 -5.35 -2.34 8.86
N ARG A 95 -5.98 -2.87 7.80
CA ARG A 95 -7.43 -2.79 7.59
C ARG A 95 -8.20 -3.51 8.70
N ASP A 96 -7.75 -4.72 9.06
CA ASP A 96 -8.40 -5.52 10.10
C ASP A 96 -8.25 -4.87 11.48
N ASP A 97 -7.05 -4.34 11.81
CA ASP A 97 -6.80 -3.59 13.05
C ASP A 97 -7.67 -2.32 13.12
N HIS A 98 -7.80 -1.60 12.00
CA HIS A 98 -8.63 -0.40 11.90
C HIS A 98 -10.11 -0.73 12.04
N ALA A 99 -10.59 -1.79 11.38
CA ALA A 99 -11.98 -2.26 11.52
C ALA A 99 -12.29 -2.69 12.95
N ALA A 100 -11.37 -3.40 13.61
CA ALA A 100 -11.51 -3.79 15.01
C ALA A 100 -11.54 -2.57 15.96
N ALA A 101 -10.68 -1.57 15.72
CA ALA A 101 -10.67 -0.33 16.49
C ALA A 101 -11.98 0.46 16.31
N TRP A 102 -12.47 0.53 15.10
CA TRP A 102 -13.75 1.16 14.76
C TRP A 102 -14.92 0.48 15.46
N LEU A 103 -14.95 -0.85 15.42
CA LEU A 103 -15.99 -1.63 16.07
C LEU A 103 -15.98 -1.42 17.59
N ARG A 104 -14.81 -1.41 18.22
CA ARG A 104 -14.66 -1.12 19.65
C ARG A 104 -15.19 0.27 19.99
N ALA A 105 -14.79 1.29 19.23
CA ALA A 105 -15.26 2.65 19.46
C ALA A 105 -16.78 2.78 19.30
N ALA A 106 -17.37 2.08 18.32
CA ALA A 106 -18.81 2.05 18.13
C ALA A 106 -19.53 1.39 19.31
N VAL A 107 -19.03 0.25 19.79
CA VAL A 107 -19.59 -0.45 20.96
C VAL A 107 -19.50 0.40 22.23
N GLU A 108 -18.31 0.99 22.49
CA GLU A 108 -18.10 1.87 23.63
C GLU A 108 -19.07 3.07 23.59
N GLN A 109 -19.24 3.68 22.43
CA GLN A 109 -20.16 4.80 22.26
C GLN A 109 -21.62 4.35 22.45
N GLY A 110 -22.00 3.17 21.92
CA GLY A 110 -23.34 2.60 22.11
C GLY A 110 -23.67 2.33 23.58
N ILE A 111 -22.69 1.82 24.34
CA ILE A 111 -22.85 1.59 25.78
C ILE A 111 -22.99 2.93 26.53
N CYS A 112 -22.18 3.94 26.19
CA CYS A 112 -22.20 5.24 26.85
C CYS A 112 -23.49 6.03 26.57
N THR A 113 -24.03 5.96 25.36
CA THR A 113 -25.21 6.75 24.95
C THR A 113 -26.52 6.03 25.19
N GLY A 114 -26.52 4.70 25.34
CA GLY A 114 -27.70 3.87 25.41
C GLY A 114 -28.52 3.80 24.12
N ASP A 115 -28.08 4.48 23.06
CA ASP A 115 -28.74 4.53 21.76
C ASP A 115 -27.88 3.85 20.69
N ILE A 116 -28.05 2.54 20.57
CA ILE A 116 -27.32 1.70 19.62
C ILE A 116 -27.67 2.06 18.17
N GLU A 117 -28.93 2.47 17.92
CA GLU A 117 -29.41 2.75 16.57
C GLU A 117 -28.79 4.06 16.01
N ALA A 118 -28.67 5.09 16.82
CA ALA A 118 -27.96 6.31 16.46
C ALA A 118 -26.48 6.07 16.17
N VAL A 119 -25.84 5.20 16.97
CA VAL A 119 -24.45 4.82 16.78
C VAL A 119 -24.28 4.04 15.48
N LEU A 120 -25.09 3.03 15.21
CA LEU A 120 -25.07 2.25 13.98
C LEU A 120 -25.29 3.14 12.75
N ASN A 121 -26.25 4.05 12.79
CA ASN A 121 -26.50 5.00 11.70
C ASN A 121 -25.32 5.92 11.44
N ARG A 122 -24.56 6.32 12.45
CA ARG A 122 -23.35 7.16 12.31
C ARG A 122 -22.19 6.38 11.69
N PHE A 123 -22.03 5.12 12.05
CA PHE A 123 -20.89 4.30 11.63
C PHE A 123 -21.14 3.54 10.31
N LEU A 124 -22.39 3.20 9.98
CA LEU A 124 -22.72 2.43 8.78
C LEU A 124 -23.14 3.30 7.59
N ARG A 125 -23.48 4.59 7.79
CA ARG A 125 -23.73 5.48 6.67
C ARG A 125 -22.38 5.97 6.12
N PRO A 126 -22.05 5.64 4.86
CA PRO A 126 -20.91 6.27 4.19
C PRO A 126 -21.19 7.78 4.14
N THR A 127 -20.29 8.56 4.73
CA THR A 127 -20.28 10.01 4.52
C THR A 127 -20.02 10.23 3.03
N GLY A 128 -21.08 10.60 2.31
CA GLY A 128 -21.06 10.92 0.88
C GLY A 128 -20.20 12.14 0.59
#